data_175b3643ef8e40b5c4ca3a6a305b96ab
#
_entry.id   175b3643ef8e40b5c4ca3a6a305b96ab
#
_cell.length_a   1.000
_cell.length_b   1.000
_cell.length_c   1.000
_cell.angle_alpha   90.00
_cell.angle_beta   90.00
_cell.angle_gamma   90.00
#
_symmetry.space_group_name_H-M   'P 1'
#
loop_
_entity.id
_entity.type
_entity.pdbx_description
1 polymer ?
#
loop_
_entity_poly.entity_id
_entity_poly.type
_entity_poly.pdbx_seq_one_letter_code
_entity_poly.pdbx_strand_id
1 'polypeptide(L)'
;MTEAPGLSKPILPGGAGSDYERYLRTEELLALQKTSDEWAHRDELLFQTVHQSSELWLKLAWNEIEEATRLVEAGDLPAALRLLRRANDCMKLVTAALDMLEHMSPWEYTTVRKVLGHGSGFDSPGFREIRRVTPPLGQAFTAARERAGLSLAEVYTRGREFDALYNLAEQLIEWDERVIVWRVRHFKVVQRVIGGDVIGTQGTPVEVMGRLIHKSFFPELWDVRNELTYLNPPE
;
A
#
# COMPACT_ATOMS: atom_id res chain seq x y z
N MET A 1 -40.48 22.01 11.64
CA MET A 1 -39.04 22.08 11.33
C MET A 1 -38.32 21.76 12.61
N THR A 2 -37.87 20.51 12.77
CA THR A 2 -37.01 20.07 13.88
C THR A 2 -35.63 20.68 13.65
N GLU A 3 -35.19 21.57 14.53
CA GLU A 3 -33.81 22.06 14.54
C GLU A 3 -32.87 20.85 14.56
N ALA A 4 -31.90 20.82 13.65
CA ALA A 4 -30.80 19.86 13.70
C ALA A 4 -30.14 19.98 15.10
N PRO A 5 -29.81 18.86 15.77
CA PRO A 5 -29.14 18.91 17.07
C PRO A 5 -27.91 19.82 16.96
N GLY A 6 -27.92 20.90 17.72
CA GLY A 6 -26.82 21.87 17.71
C GLY A 6 -25.51 21.14 18.01
N LEU A 7 -24.49 21.38 17.16
CA LEU A 7 -23.14 20.88 17.40
C LEU A 7 -22.70 21.30 18.81
N SER A 8 -22.23 20.36 19.61
CA SER A 8 -21.68 20.65 20.91
C SER A 8 -20.52 21.64 20.78
N LYS A 9 -20.42 22.59 21.71
CA LYS A 9 -19.34 23.58 21.70
C LYS A 9 -17.98 22.85 21.71
N PRO A 10 -17.08 23.16 20.73
CA PRO A 10 -15.79 22.49 20.65
C PRO A 10 -14.93 22.71 21.90
N ILE A 11 -14.21 21.66 22.33
CA ILE A 11 -13.27 21.69 23.46
C ILE A 11 -11.79 21.63 23.02
N LEU A 12 -11.50 21.15 21.79
CA LEU A 12 -10.15 21.13 21.26
C LEU A 12 -9.73 22.53 20.80
N PRO A 13 -8.44 22.89 20.87
CA PRO A 13 -7.94 24.17 20.36
C PRO A 13 -8.06 24.22 18.83
N GLY A 14 -8.33 25.41 18.26
CA GLY A 14 -8.40 25.64 16.82
C GLY A 14 -9.58 26.53 16.42
N GLY A 15 -9.60 26.98 15.15
CA GLY A 15 -10.61 27.88 14.58
C GLY A 15 -11.81 27.18 13.93
N ALA A 16 -11.73 25.89 13.64
CA ALA A 16 -12.81 25.14 12.97
C ALA A 16 -14.05 24.95 13.86
N GLY A 17 -15.22 24.73 13.23
CA GLY A 17 -16.52 24.72 13.88
C GLY A 17 -16.80 23.56 14.82
N SER A 18 -16.09 22.43 14.70
CA SER A 18 -16.29 21.22 15.47
C SER A 18 -14.97 20.58 15.92
N ASP A 19 -15.02 19.75 16.98
CA ASP A 19 -13.86 18.97 17.41
C ASP A 19 -13.43 17.95 16.36
N TYR A 20 -14.35 17.44 15.56
CA TYR A 20 -14.05 16.58 14.42
C TYR A 20 -13.13 17.27 13.40
N GLU A 21 -13.49 18.48 12.97
CA GLU A 21 -12.71 19.27 12.02
C GLU A 21 -11.34 19.67 12.59
N ARG A 22 -11.31 20.02 13.90
CA ARG A 22 -10.05 20.39 14.59
C ARG A 22 -9.10 19.21 14.70
N TYR A 23 -9.60 18.05 15.11
CA TYR A 23 -8.77 16.84 15.28
C TYR A 23 -8.27 16.31 13.95
N LEU A 24 -9.15 16.18 12.95
CA LEU A 24 -8.81 15.62 11.65
C LEU A 24 -8.16 16.64 10.72
N ARG A 25 -8.21 17.96 11.06
CA ARG A 25 -7.70 19.05 10.23
C ARG A 25 -8.29 19.02 8.82
N THR A 26 -9.61 18.82 8.74
CA THR A 26 -10.31 18.61 7.46
C THR A 26 -10.24 19.83 6.56
N GLU A 27 -10.23 21.04 7.12
CA GLU A 27 -10.07 22.27 6.35
C GLU A 27 -8.74 22.29 5.60
N GLU A 28 -7.61 22.03 6.29
CA GLU A 28 -6.29 21.97 5.66
C GLU A 28 -6.18 20.81 4.68
N LEU A 29 -6.72 19.61 5.05
CA LEU A 29 -6.69 18.44 4.17
C LEU A 29 -7.43 18.72 2.85
N LEU A 30 -8.59 19.34 2.90
CA LEU A 30 -9.41 19.65 1.71
C LEU A 30 -8.91 20.89 0.95
N ALA A 31 -8.00 21.67 1.51
CA ALA A 31 -7.31 22.78 0.84
C ALA A 31 -6.02 22.35 0.10
N LEU A 32 -5.60 21.08 0.21
CA LEU A 32 -4.41 20.58 -0.49
C LEU A 32 -4.64 20.32 -1.98
N GLN A 33 -5.89 20.24 -2.42
CA GLN A 33 -6.23 20.07 -3.83
C GLN A 33 -6.36 21.44 -4.50
N LYS A 34 -6.04 21.51 -5.79
CA LYS A 34 -6.31 22.71 -6.60
C LYS A 34 -7.79 23.03 -6.62
N THR A 35 -8.12 24.31 -6.67
CA THR A 35 -9.48 24.81 -6.86
C THR A 35 -9.88 24.77 -8.33
N SER A 36 -11.18 24.88 -8.62
CA SER A 36 -11.71 24.74 -9.99
C SER A 36 -11.20 25.77 -10.98
N ASP A 37 -10.76 26.92 -10.52
CA ASP A 37 -10.15 27.99 -11.31
C ASP A 37 -8.66 27.76 -11.61
N GLU A 38 -8.02 26.81 -10.91
CA GLU A 38 -6.62 26.43 -11.11
C GLU A 38 -6.46 25.19 -12.00
N TRP A 39 -7.55 24.46 -12.31
CA TRP A 39 -7.48 23.22 -13.08
C TRP A 39 -7.15 23.49 -14.55
N ALA A 40 -6.18 22.75 -15.11
CA ALA A 40 -6.04 22.63 -16.56
C ALA A 40 -7.12 21.71 -17.16
N HIS A 41 -7.61 20.73 -16.37
CA HIS A 41 -8.74 19.86 -16.66
C HIS A 41 -9.44 19.45 -15.37
N ARG A 42 -10.78 19.29 -15.41
CA ARG A 42 -11.55 18.90 -14.20
C ARG A 42 -11.08 17.62 -13.54
N ASP A 43 -10.47 16.69 -14.30
CA ASP A 43 -9.97 15.43 -13.78
C ASP A 43 -8.65 15.55 -13.01
N GLU A 44 -8.08 16.77 -12.91
CA GLU A 44 -6.98 17.01 -11.97
C GLU A 44 -7.41 16.76 -10.53
N LEU A 45 -8.65 17.09 -10.14
CA LEU A 45 -9.15 16.79 -8.82
C LEU A 45 -9.22 15.26 -8.59
N LEU A 46 -9.73 14.49 -9.57
CA LEU A 46 -9.74 13.04 -9.52
C LEU A 46 -8.31 12.50 -9.34
N PHE A 47 -7.38 12.95 -10.18
CA PHE A 47 -5.98 12.54 -10.16
C PHE A 47 -5.32 12.83 -8.80
N GLN A 48 -5.47 14.06 -8.29
CA GLN A 48 -4.92 14.47 -6.99
C GLN A 48 -5.52 13.65 -5.85
N THR A 49 -6.85 13.49 -5.83
CA THR A 49 -7.56 12.75 -4.76
C THR A 49 -7.09 11.31 -4.68
N VAL A 50 -6.97 10.61 -5.82
CA VAL A 50 -6.50 9.22 -5.86
C VAL A 50 -5.07 9.10 -5.33
N HIS A 51 -4.18 9.99 -5.76
CA HIS A 51 -2.77 9.93 -5.34
C HIS A 51 -2.61 10.34 -3.88
N GLN A 52 -3.24 11.41 -3.42
CA GLN A 52 -3.16 11.85 -2.03
C GLN A 52 -3.77 10.84 -1.06
N SER A 53 -4.93 10.26 -1.37
CA SER A 53 -5.53 9.22 -0.55
C SER A 53 -4.65 7.96 -0.51
N SER A 54 -4.03 7.60 -1.61
CA SER A 54 -3.07 6.48 -1.67
C SER A 54 -1.86 6.73 -0.78
N GLU A 55 -1.29 7.94 -0.80
CA GLU A 55 -0.16 8.31 0.07
C GLU A 55 -0.54 8.26 1.57
N LEU A 56 -1.78 8.60 1.94
CA LEU A 56 -2.26 8.48 3.32
C LEU A 56 -2.38 7.01 3.76
N TRP A 57 -2.91 6.12 2.91
CA TRP A 57 -2.97 4.70 3.20
C TRP A 57 -1.59 4.04 3.24
N LEU A 58 -0.69 4.44 2.33
CA LEU A 58 0.70 3.99 2.36
C LEU A 58 1.40 4.45 3.63
N LYS A 59 1.14 5.70 4.08
CA LYS A 59 1.67 6.21 5.36
C LYS A 59 1.25 5.33 6.53
N LEU A 60 -0.02 4.97 6.63
CA LEU A 60 -0.47 4.06 7.67
C LEU A 60 0.23 2.70 7.52
N ALA A 61 0.27 2.14 6.30
CA ALA A 61 0.86 0.82 6.05
C ALA A 61 2.32 0.72 6.50
N TRP A 62 3.20 1.68 6.14
CA TRP A 62 4.60 1.58 6.54
C TRP A 62 4.80 1.74 8.05
N ASN A 63 3.99 2.58 8.74
CA ASN A 63 4.05 2.69 10.19
C ASN A 63 3.64 1.38 10.87
N GLU A 64 2.60 0.70 10.35
CA GLU A 64 2.18 -0.61 10.86
C GLU A 64 3.26 -1.67 10.64
N ILE A 65 3.95 -1.65 9.48
CA ILE A 65 5.07 -2.58 9.18
C ILE A 65 6.27 -2.32 10.12
N GLU A 66 6.66 -1.07 10.35
CA GLU A 66 7.74 -0.75 11.28
C GLU A 66 7.45 -1.24 12.69
N GLU A 67 6.26 -0.96 13.21
CA GLU A 67 5.87 -1.41 14.54
C GLU A 67 5.71 -2.94 14.59
N ALA A 68 5.15 -3.57 13.55
CA ALA A 68 5.08 -5.03 13.47
C ALA A 68 6.48 -5.67 13.50
N THR A 69 7.45 -5.08 12.82
CA THR A 69 8.85 -5.54 12.83
C THR A 69 9.40 -5.55 14.27
N ARG A 70 9.24 -4.43 14.99
CA ARG A 70 9.66 -4.29 16.39
C ARG A 70 8.99 -5.33 17.30
N LEU A 71 7.69 -5.61 17.09
CA LEU A 71 6.95 -6.61 17.86
C LEU A 71 7.41 -8.04 17.57
N VAL A 72 7.74 -8.35 16.31
CA VAL A 72 8.32 -9.65 15.91
C VAL A 72 9.68 -9.85 16.60
N GLU A 73 10.53 -8.82 16.60
CA GLU A 73 11.82 -8.84 17.29
C GLU A 73 11.67 -9.07 18.79
N ALA A 74 10.65 -8.45 19.40
CA ALA A 74 10.31 -8.60 20.82
C ALA A 74 9.62 -9.94 21.16
N GLY A 75 9.18 -10.71 20.13
CA GLY A 75 8.47 -11.99 20.32
C GLY A 75 6.94 -11.85 20.52
N ASP A 76 6.37 -10.65 20.41
CA ASP A 76 4.92 -10.44 20.47
C ASP A 76 4.27 -10.64 19.09
N LEU A 77 4.28 -11.89 18.62
CA LEU A 77 3.72 -12.24 17.31
C LEU A 77 2.21 -11.94 17.20
N PRO A 78 1.36 -12.19 18.23
CA PRO A 78 -0.06 -11.85 18.13
C PRO A 78 -0.33 -10.36 17.90
N ALA A 79 0.44 -9.47 18.54
CA ALA A 79 0.33 -8.03 18.29
C ALA A 79 0.81 -7.67 16.88
N ALA A 80 1.96 -8.20 16.43
CA ALA A 80 2.48 -8.00 15.09
C ALA A 80 1.47 -8.40 14.00
N LEU A 81 0.82 -9.57 14.14
CA LEU A 81 -0.20 -10.07 13.22
C LEU A 81 -1.38 -9.10 13.04
N ARG A 82 -1.82 -8.44 14.12
CA ARG A 82 -2.90 -7.44 14.03
C ARG A 82 -2.49 -6.23 13.18
N LEU A 83 -1.23 -5.78 13.30
CA LEU A 83 -0.72 -4.65 12.54
C LEU A 83 -0.51 -5.02 11.07
N LEU A 84 0.03 -6.21 10.79
CA LEU A 84 0.22 -6.71 9.43
C LEU A 84 -1.10 -6.84 8.66
N ARG A 85 -2.17 -7.31 9.32
CA ARG A 85 -3.51 -7.33 8.71
C ARG A 85 -3.97 -5.94 8.29
N ARG A 86 -3.77 -4.91 9.13
CA ARG A 86 -4.09 -3.52 8.78
C ARG A 86 -3.23 -3.01 7.62
N ALA A 87 -1.93 -3.31 7.60
CA ALA A 87 -1.06 -2.96 6.49
C ALA A 87 -1.54 -3.60 5.18
N ASN A 88 -1.90 -4.88 5.21
CA ASN A 88 -2.47 -5.60 4.07
C ASN A 88 -3.78 -4.96 3.59
N ASP A 89 -4.67 -4.55 4.49
CA ASP A 89 -5.91 -3.86 4.13
C ASP A 89 -5.65 -2.47 3.54
N CYS A 90 -4.64 -1.73 4.01
CA CYS A 90 -4.22 -0.48 3.39
C CYS A 90 -3.82 -0.69 1.91
N MET A 91 -3.06 -1.74 1.60
CA MET A 91 -2.69 -2.04 0.21
C MET A 91 -3.89 -2.41 -0.67
N LYS A 92 -4.93 -3.06 -0.13
CA LYS A 92 -6.19 -3.29 -0.84
C LYS A 92 -6.85 -1.96 -1.22
N LEU A 93 -6.90 -1.00 -0.29
CA LEU A 93 -7.48 0.33 -0.52
C LEU A 93 -6.68 1.12 -1.57
N VAL A 94 -5.34 1.08 -1.51
CA VAL A 94 -4.46 1.70 -2.52
C VAL A 94 -4.69 1.07 -3.90
N THR A 95 -4.90 -0.24 -3.97
CA THR A 95 -5.18 -0.94 -5.23
C THR A 95 -6.56 -0.58 -5.77
N ALA A 96 -7.58 -0.56 -4.92
CA ALA A 96 -8.94 -0.18 -5.31
C ALA A 96 -9.04 1.27 -5.79
N ALA A 97 -8.24 2.18 -5.23
CA ALA A 97 -8.22 3.58 -5.67
C ALA A 97 -7.79 3.73 -7.15
N LEU A 98 -7.04 2.78 -7.70
CA LEU A 98 -6.65 2.77 -9.11
C LEU A 98 -7.85 2.64 -10.06
N ASP A 99 -8.96 2.03 -9.62
CA ASP A 99 -10.17 1.88 -10.45
C ASP A 99 -10.76 3.24 -10.82
N MET A 100 -10.59 4.25 -9.96
CA MET A 100 -11.03 5.61 -10.25
C MET A 100 -10.26 6.25 -11.40
N LEU A 101 -8.98 5.94 -11.58
CA LEU A 101 -8.17 6.48 -12.68
C LEU A 101 -8.58 5.92 -14.04
N GLU A 102 -9.26 4.78 -14.10
CA GLU A 102 -9.77 4.22 -15.36
C GLU A 102 -10.88 5.05 -15.99
N HIS A 103 -11.50 5.96 -15.23
CA HIS A 103 -12.48 6.91 -15.75
C HIS A 103 -11.85 8.06 -16.56
N MET A 104 -10.52 8.21 -16.51
CA MET A 104 -9.80 9.17 -17.35
C MET A 104 -9.47 8.57 -18.71
N SER A 105 -9.83 9.26 -19.79
CA SER A 105 -9.40 8.86 -21.13
C SER A 105 -7.94 9.28 -21.40
N PRO A 106 -7.23 8.65 -22.36
CA PRO A 106 -5.89 9.09 -22.75
C PRO A 106 -5.84 10.55 -23.20
N TRP A 107 -6.90 11.04 -23.81
CA TRP A 107 -6.98 12.42 -24.28
C TRP A 107 -7.03 13.42 -23.12
N GLU A 108 -7.87 13.16 -22.12
CA GLU A 108 -8.02 13.99 -20.92
C GLU A 108 -6.75 13.98 -20.08
N TYR A 109 -6.17 12.79 -19.89
CA TYR A 109 -4.91 12.64 -19.16
C TYR A 109 -3.76 13.41 -19.80
N THR A 110 -3.72 13.55 -21.15
CA THR A 110 -2.69 14.33 -21.83
C THR A 110 -2.67 15.78 -21.36
N THR A 111 -3.84 16.36 -21.03
CA THR A 111 -3.95 17.72 -20.48
C THR A 111 -3.42 17.77 -19.03
N VAL A 112 -3.81 16.81 -18.18
CA VAL A 112 -3.29 16.70 -16.81
C VAL A 112 -1.77 16.50 -16.82
N ARG A 113 -1.26 15.64 -17.70
CA ARG A 113 0.17 15.36 -17.83
C ARG A 113 1.02 16.60 -18.11
N LYS A 114 0.53 17.57 -18.87
CA LYS A 114 1.25 18.81 -19.20
C LYS A 114 1.55 19.67 -17.96
N VAL A 115 0.72 19.58 -16.93
CA VAL A 115 0.85 20.36 -15.70
C VAL A 115 1.54 19.61 -14.56
N LEU A 116 1.82 18.31 -14.75
CA LEU A 116 2.58 17.50 -13.78
C LEU A 116 4.10 17.77 -13.81
N GLY A 117 4.60 18.51 -14.79
CA GLY A 117 6.03 18.71 -14.96
C GLY A 117 6.77 17.38 -15.17
N HIS A 118 7.78 17.12 -14.36
CA HIS A 118 8.53 15.86 -14.36
C HIS A 118 8.01 14.83 -13.36
N GLY A 119 6.86 15.06 -12.72
CA GLY A 119 6.28 14.16 -11.72
C GLY A 119 6.05 12.75 -12.25
N SER A 120 6.47 11.76 -11.49
CA SER A 120 6.36 10.34 -11.83
C SER A 120 5.89 9.53 -10.61
N GLY A 121 5.12 8.47 -10.85
CA GLY A 121 4.76 7.51 -9.79
C GLY A 121 5.96 6.87 -9.10
N PHE A 122 7.15 6.87 -9.72
CA PHE A 122 8.39 6.42 -9.08
C PHE A 122 8.87 7.36 -7.95
N ASP A 123 8.41 8.61 -7.94
CA ASP A 123 8.74 9.59 -6.92
C ASP A 123 7.89 9.46 -5.65
N SER A 124 6.87 8.59 -5.65
CA SER A 124 5.99 8.38 -4.51
C SER A 124 6.78 8.16 -3.21
N PRO A 125 6.64 9.06 -2.22
CA PRO A 125 7.28 8.88 -0.92
C PRO A 125 6.75 7.64 -0.21
N GLY A 126 5.45 7.34 -0.33
CA GLY A 126 4.82 6.17 0.27
C GLY A 126 5.44 4.86 -0.23
N PHE A 127 5.57 4.66 -1.53
CA PHE A 127 6.22 3.46 -2.07
C PHE A 127 7.73 3.40 -1.80
N ARG A 128 8.40 4.53 -1.64
CA ARG A 128 9.79 4.55 -1.17
C ARG A 128 9.90 3.99 0.25
N GLU A 129 9.01 4.42 1.16
CA GLU A 129 8.98 3.93 2.53
C GLU A 129 8.60 2.45 2.60
N ILE A 130 7.60 1.98 1.85
CA ILE A 130 7.27 0.55 1.74
C ILE A 130 8.51 -0.28 1.36
N ARG A 131 9.30 0.17 0.39
CA ARG A 131 10.55 -0.54 0.00
C ARG A 131 11.61 -0.51 1.10
N ARG A 132 11.63 0.53 1.94
CA ARG A 132 12.56 0.66 3.06
C ARG A 132 12.21 -0.25 4.22
N VAL A 133 10.92 -0.29 4.61
CA VAL A 133 10.47 -0.98 5.85
C VAL A 133 10.25 -2.49 5.66
N THR A 134 9.98 -2.94 4.44
CA THR A 134 9.62 -4.36 4.20
C THR A 134 10.79 -5.34 4.42
N PRO A 135 12.03 -5.10 3.95
CA PRO A 135 13.13 -6.04 4.17
C PRO A 135 13.47 -6.29 5.65
N PRO A 136 13.49 -5.30 6.57
CA PRO A 136 13.65 -5.55 8.00
C PRO A 136 12.62 -6.50 8.60
N LEU A 137 11.37 -6.44 8.15
CA LEU A 137 10.31 -7.36 8.60
C LEU A 137 10.65 -8.82 8.24
N GLY A 138 11.15 -9.08 7.01
CA GLY A 138 11.61 -10.40 6.60
C GLY A 138 12.78 -10.90 7.45
N GLN A 139 13.73 -10.02 7.78
CA GLN A 139 14.85 -10.35 8.67
C GLN A 139 14.37 -10.69 10.08
N ALA A 140 13.41 -9.94 10.62
CA ALA A 140 12.82 -10.20 11.94
C ALA A 140 12.08 -11.56 11.96
N PHE A 141 11.34 -11.89 10.90
CA PHE A 141 10.71 -13.21 10.74
C PHE A 141 11.75 -14.34 10.71
N THR A 142 12.81 -14.19 9.91
CA THR A 142 13.89 -15.18 9.82
C THR A 142 14.52 -15.42 11.18
N ALA A 143 14.87 -14.35 11.91
CA ALA A 143 15.41 -14.44 13.25
C ALA A 143 14.43 -15.10 14.26
N ALA A 144 13.12 -14.80 14.15
CA ALA A 144 12.12 -15.42 15.01
C ALA A 144 11.99 -16.93 14.75
N ARG A 145 12.01 -17.35 13.48
CA ARG A 145 12.01 -18.75 13.05
C ARG A 145 13.26 -19.50 13.54
N GLU A 146 14.43 -18.89 13.41
CA GLU A 146 15.71 -19.47 13.86
C GLU A 146 15.77 -19.63 15.37
N ARG A 147 15.26 -18.66 16.14
CA ARG A 147 15.12 -18.79 17.61
C ARG A 147 14.23 -19.96 18.00
N ALA A 148 13.23 -20.31 17.20
CA ALA A 148 12.38 -21.48 17.41
C ALA A 148 13.02 -22.80 16.95
N GLY A 149 14.20 -22.74 16.31
CA GLY A 149 14.92 -23.91 15.80
C GLY A 149 14.23 -24.57 14.60
N LEU A 150 13.47 -23.83 13.79
CA LEU A 150 12.67 -24.35 12.68
C LEU A 150 13.30 -24.00 11.33
N SER A 151 13.29 -24.96 10.40
CA SER A 151 13.40 -24.67 8.98
C SER A 151 12.13 -23.98 8.45
N LEU A 152 12.19 -23.36 7.27
CA LEU A 152 11.02 -22.73 6.69
C LEU A 152 9.92 -23.75 6.34
N ALA A 153 10.30 -24.93 5.84
CA ALA A 153 9.37 -26.03 5.58
C ALA A 153 8.70 -26.53 6.88
N GLU A 154 9.42 -26.57 8.00
CA GLU A 154 8.83 -26.97 9.29
C GLU A 154 7.82 -25.94 9.83
N VAL A 155 7.98 -24.65 9.55
CA VAL A 155 6.95 -23.65 9.89
C VAL A 155 5.61 -24.04 9.26
N TYR A 156 5.61 -24.57 8.05
CA TYR A 156 4.40 -25.00 7.34
C TYR A 156 3.92 -26.39 7.74
N THR A 157 4.82 -27.37 7.82
CA THR A 157 4.45 -28.76 8.14
C THR A 157 4.04 -28.95 9.60
N ARG A 158 4.56 -28.11 10.49
CA ARG A 158 4.23 -28.09 11.93
C ARG A 158 3.40 -26.87 12.33
N GLY A 159 2.67 -26.25 11.39
CA GLY A 159 1.93 -25.01 11.61
C GLY A 159 0.94 -25.05 12.77
N ARG A 160 0.36 -26.24 13.10
CA ARG A 160 -0.53 -26.38 14.28
C ARG A 160 0.21 -26.20 15.61
N GLU A 161 1.48 -26.58 15.67
CA GLU A 161 2.32 -26.46 16.87
C GLU A 161 2.90 -25.03 16.99
N PHE A 162 3.21 -24.41 15.84
CA PHE A 162 3.81 -23.07 15.74
C PHE A 162 2.90 -22.08 15.04
N ASP A 163 1.62 -22.07 15.41
CA ASP A 163 0.54 -21.30 14.75
C ASP A 163 0.89 -19.81 14.54
N ALA A 164 1.53 -19.17 15.51
CA ALA A 164 1.91 -17.77 15.40
C ALA A 164 2.97 -17.51 14.33
N LEU A 165 3.98 -18.41 14.18
CA LEU A 165 5.01 -18.31 13.14
C LEU A 165 4.43 -18.63 11.76
N TYR A 166 3.57 -19.64 11.68
CA TYR A 166 2.84 -19.97 10.45
C TYR A 166 2.00 -18.78 9.98
N ASN A 167 1.18 -18.23 10.86
CA ASN A 167 0.37 -17.06 10.52
C ASN A 167 1.22 -15.83 10.16
N LEU A 168 2.39 -15.66 10.78
CA LEU A 168 3.31 -14.58 10.42
C LEU A 168 3.85 -14.78 9.00
N ALA A 169 4.29 -15.99 8.63
CA ALA A 169 4.71 -16.31 7.26
C ALA A 169 3.60 -16.02 6.25
N GLU A 170 2.35 -16.41 6.55
CA GLU A 170 1.19 -16.14 5.68
C GLU A 170 0.88 -14.64 5.56
N GLN A 171 1.04 -13.85 6.62
CA GLN A 171 0.86 -12.39 6.53
C GLN A 171 1.96 -11.71 5.71
N LEU A 172 3.19 -12.23 5.70
CA LEU A 172 4.27 -11.75 4.85
C LEU A 172 4.00 -12.08 3.36
N ILE A 173 3.53 -13.29 3.07
CA ILE A 173 3.07 -13.67 1.73
C ILE A 173 1.92 -12.78 1.26
N GLU A 174 0.90 -12.59 2.10
CA GLU A 174 -0.23 -11.70 1.79
C GLU A 174 0.27 -10.29 1.46
N TRP A 175 1.22 -9.76 2.24
CA TRP A 175 1.81 -8.45 2.00
C TRP A 175 2.52 -8.35 0.65
N ASP A 176 3.36 -9.34 0.35
CA ASP A 176 4.11 -9.37 -0.91
C ASP A 176 3.15 -9.50 -2.11
N GLU A 177 2.16 -10.40 -2.00
CA GLU A 177 1.11 -10.55 -3.01
C GLU A 177 0.33 -9.26 -3.24
N ARG A 178 -0.09 -8.55 -2.17
CA ARG A 178 -0.81 -7.28 -2.30
C ARG A 178 -0.01 -6.22 -3.04
N VAL A 179 1.30 -6.12 -2.77
CA VAL A 179 2.18 -5.19 -3.49
C VAL A 179 2.34 -5.62 -4.95
N ILE A 180 2.48 -6.92 -5.24
CA ILE A 180 2.57 -7.45 -6.61
C ILE A 180 1.26 -7.18 -7.37
N VAL A 181 0.11 -7.48 -6.77
CA VAL A 181 -1.21 -7.23 -7.37
C VAL A 181 -1.41 -5.74 -7.67
N TRP A 182 -0.99 -4.86 -6.75
CA TRP A 182 -1.00 -3.42 -7.01
C TRP A 182 -0.13 -3.06 -8.23
N ARG A 183 1.08 -3.61 -8.36
CA ARG A 183 1.97 -3.36 -9.52
C ARG A 183 1.33 -3.81 -10.84
N VAL A 184 0.70 -4.99 -10.84
CA VAL A 184 -0.03 -5.52 -12.01
C VAL A 184 -1.17 -4.57 -12.39
N ARG A 185 -1.98 -4.20 -11.40
CA ARG A 185 -3.13 -3.32 -11.61
C ARG A 185 -2.70 -1.94 -12.09
N HIS A 186 -1.71 -1.34 -11.43
CA HIS A 186 -1.13 -0.06 -11.81
C HIS A 186 -0.58 -0.08 -13.23
N PHE A 187 0.17 -1.11 -13.61
CA PHE A 187 0.67 -1.27 -14.98
C PHE A 187 -0.47 -1.28 -16.01
N LYS A 188 -1.58 -1.99 -15.72
CA LYS A 188 -2.75 -2.02 -16.60
C LYS A 188 -3.46 -0.68 -16.69
N VAL A 189 -3.62 0.04 -15.59
CA VAL A 189 -4.19 1.39 -15.58
C VAL A 189 -3.32 2.35 -16.39
N VAL A 190 -1.99 2.29 -16.24
CA VAL A 190 -1.06 3.10 -17.03
C VAL A 190 -1.19 2.79 -18.53
N GLN A 191 -1.24 1.50 -18.92
CA GLN A 191 -1.48 1.12 -20.33
C GLN A 191 -2.80 1.67 -20.87
N ARG A 192 -3.86 1.66 -20.03
CA ARG A 192 -5.19 2.13 -20.40
C ARG A 192 -5.26 3.66 -20.53
N VAL A 193 -4.62 4.39 -19.63
CA VAL A 193 -4.71 5.86 -19.51
C VAL A 193 -3.63 6.58 -20.32
N ILE A 194 -2.45 5.97 -20.50
CA ILE A 194 -1.32 6.59 -21.21
C ILE A 194 -1.03 5.88 -22.53
N GLY A 195 -1.14 4.56 -22.57
CA GLY A 195 -0.73 3.71 -23.67
C GLY A 195 0.47 2.82 -23.34
N GLY A 196 0.58 1.65 -23.99
CA GLY A 196 1.61 0.65 -23.73
C GLY A 196 3.00 1.04 -24.24
N ASP A 197 3.07 1.69 -25.40
CA ASP A 197 4.31 2.00 -26.12
C ASP A 197 4.78 3.45 -25.89
N VAL A 198 4.32 4.08 -24.79
CA VAL A 198 4.59 5.48 -24.49
C VAL A 198 5.74 5.60 -23.47
N ILE A 199 6.54 6.65 -23.65
CA ILE A 199 7.56 7.05 -22.67
C ILE A 199 6.90 7.88 -21.57
N GLY A 200 7.10 7.50 -20.31
CA GLY A 200 6.63 8.22 -19.13
C GLY A 200 7.26 9.61 -18.98
N THR A 201 6.79 10.38 -18.01
CA THR A 201 7.20 11.78 -17.77
C THR A 201 8.71 11.97 -17.52
N GLN A 202 9.39 10.95 -16.98
CA GLN A 202 10.85 10.95 -16.71
C GLN A 202 11.67 10.16 -17.76
N GLY A 203 11.13 9.94 -18.94
CA GLY A 203 11.84 9.20 -19.99
C GLY A 203 11.86 7.68 -19.78
N THR A 204 11.16 7.15 -18.77
CA THR A 204 11.09 5.71 -18.51
C THR A 204 10.00 5.06 -19.36
N PRO A 205 10.31 4.05 -20.19
CA PRO A 205 9.30 3.30 -20.93
C PRO A 205 8.32 2.59 -19.99
N VAL A 206 7.03 2.56 -20.36
CA VAL A 206 5.97 1.91 -19.60
C VAL A 206 6.28 0.42 -19.34
N GLU A 207 6.95 -0.26 -20.28
CA GLU A 207 7.36 -1.67 -20.14
C GLU A 207 8.29 -1.94 -18.95
N VAL A 208 9.06 -0.95 -18.49
CA VAL A 208 9.94 -1.11 -17.32
C VAL A 208 9.13 -1.44 -16.07
N MET A 209 7.90 -0.92 -15.95
CA MET A 209 7.00 -1.27 -14.85
C MET A 209 6.60 -2.75 -14.88
N GLY A 210 6.49 -3.36 -16.07
CA GLY A 210 6.21 -4.78 -16.24
C GLY A 210 7.26 -5.68 -15.58
N ARG A 211 8.53 -5.27 -15.55
CA ARG A 211 9.61 -6.03 -14.91
C ARG A 211 9.50 -6.05 -13.38
N LEU A 212 8.87 -5.04 -12.79
CA LEU A 212 8.68 -4.96 -11.33
C LEU A 212 7.59 -5.90 -10.82
N ILE A 213 6.72 -6.41 -11.68
CA ILE A 213 5.64 -7.34 -11.33
C ILE A 213 6.19 -8.63 -10.74
N HIS A 214 7.35 -9.09 -11.22
CA HIS A 214 7.96 -10.36 -10.78
C HIS A 214 8.90 -10.19 -9.58
N LYS A 215 9.02 -8.99 -9.01
CA LYS A 215 9.93 -8.71 -7.90
C LYS A 215 9.21 -8.89 -6.57
N SER A 216 9.43 -10.01 -5.90
CA SER A 216 8.97 -10.27 -4.52
C SER A 216 9.91 -9.63 -3.48
N PHE A 217 9.37 -9.40 -2.27
CA PHE A 217 10.15 -9.01 -1.09
C PHE A 217 10.66 -10.22 -0.32
N PHE A 218 9.91 -11.33 -0.36
CA PHE A 218 10.20 -12.55 0.40
C PHE A 218 10.24 -13.77 -0.52
N PRO A 219 11.23 -13.84 -1.45
CA PRO A 219 11.30 -14.92 -2.45
C PRO A 219 11.33 -16.30 -1.81
N GLU A 220 12.00 -16.45 -0.65
CA GLU A 220 12.10 -17.72 0.07
C GLU A 220 10.73 -18.26 0.52
N LEU A 221 9.77 -17.39 0.83
CA LEU A 221 8.41 -17.78 1.19
C LEU A 221 7.60 -18.28 -0.02
N TRP A 222 7.95 -17.83 -1.22
CA TRP A 222 7.38 -18.34 -2.46
C TRP A 222 8.04 -19.66 -2.86
N ASP A 223 9.36 -19.76 -2.70
CA ASP A 223 10.13 -20.96 -3.09
C ASP A 223 9.79 -22.18 -2.23
N VAL A 224 9.59 -22.02 -0.93
CA VAL A 224 9.21 -23.11 -0.03
C VAL A 224 7.90 -23.79 -0.43
N ARG A 225 6.98 -23.10 -1.11
CA ARG A 225 5.73 -23.70 -1.59
C ARG A 225 5.98 -24.78 -2.64
N ASN A 226 6.99 -24.61 -3.47
CA ASN A 226 7.43 -25.65 -4.41
C ASN A 226 7.98 -26.88 -3.64
N GLU A 227 8.83 -26.64 -2.63
CA GLU A 227 9.37 -27.69 -1.76
C GLU A 227 8.25 -28.48 -1.08
N LEU A 228 7.28 -27.79 -0.47
CA LEU A 228 6.14 -28.42 0.21
C LEU A 228 5.27 -29.28 -0.73
N THR A 229 5.10 -28.83 -1.97
CA THR A 229 4.39 -29.61 -2.99
C THR A 229 5.11 -30.92 -3.32
N TYR A 230 6.44 -30.90 -3.39
CA TYR A 230 7.24 -32.09 -3.63
C TYR A 230 7.35 -33.03 -2.40
N LEU A 231 7.24 -32.47 -1.18
CA LEU A 231 7.22 -33.28 0.05
C LEU A 231 5.91 -34.05 0.22
N ASN A 232 4.83 -33.62 -0.39
CA ASN A 232 3.51 -34.29 -0.35
C ASN A 232 2.93 -34.38 -1.77
N PRO A 233 3.52 -35.24 -2.63
CA PRO A 233 3.06 -35.35 -4.01
C PRO A 233 1.64 -35.95 -4.06
N PRO A 234 0.81 -35.55 -5.04
CA PRO A 234 -0.47 -36.20 -5.26
C PRO A 234 -0.27 -37.68 -5.61
N GLU A 235 -1.15 -38.57 -5.10
CA GLU A 235 -1.19 -39.99 -5.45
C GLU A 235 -1.46 -40.21 -6.94
#